data_1b1a226884ac623ff997b925f881fd67
#
_entry.id   1b1a226884ac623ff997b925f881fd67
#
_cell.length_a   1.000
_cell.length_b   1.000
_cell.length_c   1.000
_cell.angle_alpha   90.00
_cell.angle_beta   90.00
_cell.angle_gamma   90.00
#
_symmetry.space_group_name_H-M   'P 1'
#
loop_
_entity.id
_entity.type
_entity.pdbx_description
1 polymer ?
#
loop_
_entity_poly.entity_id
_entity_poly.type
_entity_poly.pdbx_seq_one_letter_code
_entity_poly.pdbx_strand_id
1 'polypeptide(L)'
;MNARCATIFTTFVASVLLLSTIGRASPRYIWNASNSVPIGLYRLLPVTKLTVTELVAVQPPDLLAAFLDLNGYLPIGVPMLKRVLALPGQTICRDGLTIAVDGIDVGQAQERDGRGRPPPVWHGCRLIADGDVFVMNWQSTDSFDGRYFGPLPASAVIGRAVPVWTKGE
;
A
#
# COMPACT_ATOMS: atom_id res chain seq x y z
N MET A 1 -47.95 -16.03 -13.39
CA MET A 1 -46.74 -16.47 -12.67
C MET A 1 -47.19 -16.91 -11.28
N ASN A 2 -47.08 -18.21 -10.96
CA ASN A 2 -47.63 -18.74 -9.71
C ASN A 2 -46.88 -18.14 -8.51
N ALA A 3 -47.61 -17.81 -7.42
CA ALA A 3 -46.99 -17.19 -6.21
C ALA A 3 -45.74 -17.95 -5.71
N ARG A 4 -45.74 -19.28 -5.81
CA ARG A 4 -44.60 -20.12 -5.44
C ARG A 4 -43.33 -19.84 -6.30
N CYS A 5 -43.49 -19.64 -7.63
CA CYS A 5 -42.36 -19.30 -8.50
C CYS A 5 -41.84 -17.91 -8.22
N ALA A 6 -42.69 -16.94 -7.89
CA ALA A 6 -42.27 -15.59 -7.50
C ALA A 6 -41.48 -15.62 -6.19
N THR A 7 -41.91 -16.38 -5.20
CA THR A 7 -41.21 -16.51 -3.91
C THR A 7 -39.84 -17.16 -4.08
N ILE A 8 -39.72 -18.23 -4.88
CA ILE A 8 -38.43 -18.90 -5.15
C ILE A 8 -37.46 -17.94 -5.88
N PHE A 9 -37.98 -17.20 -6.85
CA PHE A 9 -37.15 -16.23 -7.60
C PHE A 9 -36.68 -15.10 -6.71
N THR A 10 -37.53 -14.52 -5.85
CA THR A 10 -37.15 -13.43 -4.94
C THR A 10 -36.17 -13.89 -3.87
N THR A 11 -36.36 -15.10 -3.31
CA THR A 11 -35.37 -15.65 -2.34
C THR A 11 -34.03 -15.96 -3.00
N PHE A 12 -34.01 -16.46 -4.22
CA PHE A 12 -32.76 -16.70 -4.96
C PHE A 12 -32.02 -15.40 -5.25
N VAL A 13 -32.72 -14.37 -5.76
CA VAL A 13 -32.12 -13.04 -6.02
C VAL A 13 -31.60 -12.41 -4.73
N ALA A 14 -32.36 -12.46 -3.63
CA ALA A 14 -31.93 -11.94 -2.33
C ALA A 14 -30.70 -12.68 -1.81
N SER A 15 -30.64 -14.00 -1.96
CA SER A 15 -29.47 -14.81 -1.57
C SER A 15 -28.21 -14.48 -2.40
N VAL A 16 -28.38 -14.29 -3.72
CA VAL A 16 -27.27 -13.88 -4.60
C VAL A 16 -26.75 -12.48 -4.25
N LEU A 17 -27.65 -11.55 -3.96
CA LEU A 17 -27.29 -10.20 -3.52
C LEU A 17 -26.58 -10.21 -2.16
N LEU A 18 -27.06 -11.02 -1.20
CA LEU A 18 -26.41 -11.19 0.09
C LEU A 18 -25.00 -11.83 -0.04
N LEU A 19 -24.84 -12.85 -0.87
CA LEU A 19 -23.55 -13.48 -1.12
C LEU A 19 -22.56 -12.55 -1.84
N SER A 20 -23.04 -11.65 -2.68
CA SER A 20 -22.18 -10.65 -3.36
C SER A 20 -21.67 -9.55 -2.43
N THR A 21 -22.27 -9.37 -1.26
CA THR A 21 -21.83 -8.38 -0.24
C THR A 21 -20.85 -8.96 0.77
N ILE A 22 -20.69 -10.28 0.83
CA ILE A 22 -19.79 -10.97 1.75
C ILE A 22 -18.40 -11.09 1.10
N GLY A 23 -17.55 -10.12 1.42
CA GLY A 23 -16.12 -10.16 1.14
C GLY A 23 -15.66 -9.09 0.16
N ARG A 24 -14.93 -8.11 0.67
CA ARG A 24 -14.04 -7.31 -0.17
C ARG A 24 -12.92 -8.25 -0.63
N ALA A 25 -13.12 -8.94 -1.75
CA ALA A 25 -12.07 -9.73 -2.35
C ALA A 25 -10.92 -8.79 -2.72
N SER A 26 -9.73 -9.04 -2.19
CA SER A 26 -8.53 -8.32 -2.60
C SER A 26 -8.38 -8.44 -4.13
N PRO A 27 -8.04 -7.36 -4.83
CA PRO A 27 -7.86 -7.40 -6.27
C PRO A 27 -6.79 -8.44 -6.63
N ARG A 28 -7.01 -9.22 -7.68
CA ARG A 28 -6.02 -10.20 -8.17
C ARG A 28 -4.93 -9.56 -9.01
N TYR A 29 -5.21 -8.41 -9.59
CA TYR A 29 -4.31 -7.66 -10.46
C TYR A 29 -4.41 -6.16 -10.14
N ILE A 30 -3.28 -5.47 -10.25
CA ILE A 30 -3.18 -4.02 -10.10
C ILE A 30 -2.43 -3.47 -11.32
N TRP A 31 -2.98 -2.40 -11.90
CA TRP A 31 -2.27 -1.56 -12.85
C TRP A 31 -1.55 -0.44 -12.12
N ASN A 32 -0.23 -0.41 -12.20
CA ASN A 32 0.56 0.72 -11.70
C ASN A 32 0.75 1.76 -12.81
N ALA A 33 0.29 2.97 -12.56
CA ALA A 33 0.45 4.11 -13.47
C ALA A 33 1.51 5.12 -13.00
N SER A 34 2.14 4.88 -11.83
CA SER A 34 3.12 5.81 -11.25
C SER A 34 4.56 5.33 -11.48
N ASN A 35 5.50 6.28 -11.51
CA ASN A 35 6.92 5.99 -11.69
C ASN A 35 7.62 5.51 -10.40
N SER A 36 6.90 5.34 -9.30
CA SER A 36 7.49 4.89 -8.02
C SER A 36 8.00 3.44 -8.06
N VAL A 37 7.42 2.63 -8.94
CA VAL A 37 7.92 1.32 -9.41
C VAL A 37 7.62 1.23 -10.90
N PRO A 38 8.18 0.29 -11.68
CA PRO A 38 7.92 0.19 -13.11
C PRO A 38 6.42 0.23 -13.43
N ILE A 39 6.03 1.07 -14.40
CA ILE A 39 4.65 1.15 -14.86
C ILE A 39 4.26 -0.17 -15.49
N GLY A 40 3.09 -0.73 -15.12
CA GLY A 40 2.67 -1.99 -15.69
C GLY A 40 1.60 -2.74 -14.89
N LEU A 41 1.37 -3.98 -15.30
CA LEU A 41 0.41 -4.89 -14.69
C LEU A 41 1.11 -5.80 -13.69
N TYR A 42 0.59 -5.86 -12.48
CA TYR A 42 1.08 -6.68 -11.39
C TYR A 42 -0.01 -7.66 -10.92
N ARG A 43 0.36 -8.92 -10.70
CA ARG A 43 -0.49 -9.91 -10.06
C ARG A 43 -0.25 -9.89 -8.56
N LEU A 44 -1.32 -9.89 -7.77
CA LEU A 44 -1.25 -10.01 -6.33
C LEU A 44 -1.32 -11.48 -5.90
N LEU A 45 -0.36 -11.88 -5.09
CA LEU A 45 -0.29 -13.18 -4.44
C LEU A 45 -0.53 -13.01 -2.94
N PRO A 46 -1.13 -13.99 -2.26
CA PRO A 46 -1.26 -13.97 -0.80
C PRO A 46 0.10 -13.79 -0.11
N VAL A 47 0.11 -13.03 0.97
CA VAL A 47 1.30 -12.86 1.82
C VAL A 47 1.15 -13.74 3.04
N THR A 48 2.08 -14.67 3.22
CA THR A 48 2.19 -15.50 4.43
C THR A 48 3.25 -14.96 5.37
N LYS A 49 4.33 -14.39 4.83
CA LYS A 49 5.43 -13.78 5.57
C LYS A 49 6.00 -12.65 4.71
N LEU A 50 6.22 -11.49 5.32
CA LEU A 50 6.89 -10.37 4.66
C LEU A 50 8.40 -10.57 4.70
N THR A 51 9.06 -10.17 3.62
CA THR A 51 10.53 -10.15 3.51
C THR A 51 11.00 -8.77 3.05
N VAL A 52 12.17 -8.36 3.53
CA VAL A 52 12.79 -7.10 3.10
C VAL A 52 13.05 -7.15 1.59
N THR A 53 12.88 -6.03 0.91
CA THR A 53 12.94 -5.80 -0.55
C THR A 53 11.73 -6.28 -1.34
N GLU A 54 10.84 -7.08 -0.76
CA GLU A 54 9.64 -7.59 -1.43
C GLU A 54 8.71 -6.43 -1.84
N LEU A 55 8.21 -6.49 -3.07
CA LEU A 55 7.22 -5.53 -3.56
C LEU A 55 5.83 -5.99 -3.11
N VAL A 56 5.12 -5.11 -2.43
CA VAL A 56 3.80 -5.37 -1.87
C VAL A 56 2.79 -4.32 -2.29
N ALA A 57 1.53 -4.72 -2.35
CA ALA A 57 0.40 -3.81 -2.46
C ALA A 57 -0.07 -3.46 -1.06
N VAL A 58 -0.13 -2.17 -0.76
CA VAL A 58 -0.53 -1.62 0.53
C VAL A 58 -1.83 -0.84 0.35
N GLN A 59 -2.86 -1.22 1.09
CA GLN A 59 -4.07 -0.42 1.23
C GLN A 59 -3.83 0.61 2.33
N PRO A 60 -3.77 1.93 2.02
CA PRO A 60 -3.54 2.93 3.03
C PRO A 60 -4.61 2.87 4.12
N PRO A 61 -4.25 2.95 5.43
CA PRO A 61 -5.21 3.15 6.51
C PRO A 61 -6.04 4.42 6.28
N ASP A 62 -7.26 4.48 6.83
CA ASP A 62 -8.27 5.50 6.50
C ASP A 62 -7.75 6.93 6.60
N LEU A 63 -7.02 7.29 7.66
CA LEU A 63 -6.47 8.64 7.83
C LEU A 63 -5.42 8.97 6.77
N LEU A 64 -4.56 8.00 6.44
CA LEU A 64 -3.57 8.17 5.38
C LEU A 64 -4.26 8.23 4.02
N ALA A 65 -5.26 7.38 3.76
CA ALA A 65 -6.04 7.38 2.53
C ALA A 65 -6.72 8.73 2.29
N ALA A 66 -7.37 9.29 3.33
CA ALA A 66 -7.99 10.61 3.25
C ALA A 66 -6.95 11.72 2.97
N PHE A 67 -5.80 11.68 3.65
CA PHE A 67 -4.71 12.62 3.40
C PHE A 67 -4.21 12.54 1.95
N LEU A 68 -3.98 11.33 1.43
CA LEU A 68 -3.49 11.11 0.07
C LEU A 68 -4.47 11.63 -0.99
N ASP A 69 -5.76 11.39 -0.79
CA ASP A 69 -6.82 11.83 -1.69
C ASP A 69 -6.96 13.35 -1.69
N LEU A 70 -7.09 13.96 -0.51
CA LEU A 70 -7.21 15.43 -0.36
C LEU A 70 -6.02 16.19 -0.96
N ASN A 71 -4.83 15.60 -0.94
CA ASN A 71 -3.63 16.18 -1.51
C ASN A 71 -3.38 15.75 -2.98
N GLY A 72 -4.25 14.92 -3.55
CA GLY A 72 -4.16 14.45 -4.92
C GLY A 72 -2.94 13.55 -5.19
N TYR A 73 -2.46 12.83 -4.17
CA TYR A 73 -1.41 11.81 -4.33
C TYR A 73 -1.99 10.49 -4.80
N LEU A 74 -3.12 10.05 -4.20
CA LEU A 74 -3.75 8.78 -4.51
C LEU A 74 -5.23 8.83 -4.13
N PRO A 75 -6.16 8.44 -5.01
CA PRO A 75 -7.58 8.38 -4.68
C PRO A 75 -7.89 7.35 -3.57
N ILE A 76 -8.93 7.61 -2.76
CA ILE A 76 -9.40 6.66 -1.74
C ILE A 76 -9.71 5.31 -2.37
N GLY A 77 -9.32 4.24 -1.71
CA GLY A 77 -9.57 2.86 -2.16
C GLY A 77 -8.53 2.31 -3.15
N VAL A 78 -7.62 3.15 -3.65
CA VAL A 78 -6.54 2.71 -4.54
C VAL A 78 -5.34 2.26 -3.71
N PRO A 79 -4.84 1.02 -3.88
CA PRO A 79 -3.65 0.55 -3.18
C PRO A 79 -2.36 1.13 -3.77
N MET A 80 -1.34 1.29 -2.92
CA MET A 80 0.02 1.67 -3.31
C MET A 80 0.88 0.43 -3.57
N LEU A 81 1.79 0.50 -4.53
CA LEU A 81 2.89 -0.48 -4.66
C LEU A 81 4.15 0.06 -3.97
N LYS A 82 4.61 -0.64 -2.94
CA LYS A 82 5.78 -0.26 -2.14
C LYS A 82 6.66 -1.47 -1.83
N ARG A 83 7.95 -1.24 -1.63
CA ARG A 83 8.87 -2.27 -1.17
C ARG A 83 8.94 -2.28 0.36
N VAL A 84 8.94 -3.47 0.94
CA VAL A 84 9.22 -3.65 2.36
C VAL A 84 10.68 -3.27 2.61
N LEU A 85 10.94 -2.36 3.53
CA LEU A 85 12.31 -1.91 3.84
C LEU A 85 12.75 -2.29 5.25
N ALA A 86 11.84 -2.28 6.22
CA ALA A 86 12.12 -2.78 7.56
C ALA A 86 10.93 -3.55 8.15
N LEU A 87 11.25 -4.51 8.99
CA LEU A 87 10.35 -5.46 9.65
C LEU A 87 10.46 -5.32 11.17
N PRO A 88 9.56 -5.95 11.96
CA PRO A 88 9.61 -5.94 13.43
C PRO A 88 11.00 -6.26 13.98
N GLY A 89 11.39 -5.49 15.01
CA GLY A 89 12.70 -5.60 15.65
C GLY A 89 13.80 -4.75 15.03
N GLN A 90 13.59 -4.18 13.83
CA GLN A 90 14.51 -3.23 13.21
C GLN A 90 14.18 -1.79 13.63
N THR A 91 15.19 -0.95 13.69
CA THR A 91 15.04 0.47 14.04
C THR A 91 15.11 1.32 12.80
N ILE A 92 14.09 2.16 12.58
CA ILE A 92 14.10 3.20 11.56
C ILE A 92 14.40 4.55 12.19
N CYS A 93 15.26 5.34 11.56
CA CYS A 93 15.56 6.69 12.00
C CYS A 93 15.33 7.68 10.85
N ARG A 94 14.85 8.88 11.20
CA ARG A 94 14.85 10.03 10.31
C ARG A 94 15.57 11.19 10.98
N ASP A 95 16.69 11.60 10.38
CA ASP A 95 17.43 12.79 10.76
C ASP A 95 17.45 13.77 9.58
N GLY A 96 16.74 14.88 9.75
CA GLY A 96 16.50 15.83 8.66
C GLY A 96 15.80 15.14 7.48
N LEU A 97 16.51 14.96 6.38
CA LEU A 97 16.02 14.27 5.18
C LEU A 97 16.49 12.81 5.09
N THR A 98 17.51 12.44 5.86
CA THR A 98 18.11 11.10 5.80
C THR A 98 17.23 10.08 6.51
N ILE A 99 17.01 8.95 5.86
CA ILE A 99 16.33 7.77 6.42
C ILE A 99 17.37 6.67 6.60
N ALA A 100 17.44 6.11 7.79
CA ALA A 100 18.30 4.99 8.11
C ALA A 100 17.50 3.80 8.67
N VAL A 101 18.00 2.60 8.44
CA VAL A 101 17.52 1.35 9.03
C VAL A 101 18.68 0.69 9.73
N ASP A 102 18.55 0.42 11.03
CA ASP A 102 19.60 -0.17 11.88
C ASP A 102 20.95 0.57 11.76
N GLY A 103 20.91 1.91 11.64
CA GLY A 103 22.07 2.77 11.50
C GLY A 103 22.66 2.85 10.07
N ILE A 104 22.06 2.19 9.09
CA ILE A 104 22.49 2.22 7.69
C ILE A 104 21.59 3.18 6.92
N ASP A 105 22.17 4.18 6.27
CA ASP A 105 21.46 5.12 5.42
C ASP A 105 20.89 4.40 4.19
N VAL A 106 19.57 4.50 4.02
CA VAL A 106 18.82 3.79 2.95
C VAL A 106 18.20 4.73 1.93
N GLY A 107 18.27 6.04 2.16
CA GLY A 107 17.81 7.05 1.23
C GLY A 107 17.42 8.36 1.90
N GLN A 108 16.89 9.27 1.10
CA GLN A 108 16.52 10.61 1.55
C GLN A 108 15.08 10.95 1.21
N ALA A 109 14.42 11.67 2.12
CA ALA A 109 13.17 12.37 1.86
C ALA A 109 13.43 13.67 1.08
N GLN A 110 12.39 14.24 0.49
CA GLN A 110 12.46 15.55 -0.14
C GLN A 110 11.81 16.61 0.78
N GLU A 111 12.32 17.84 0.73
CA GLU A 111 11.73 18.99 1.45
C GLU A 111 10.38 19.39 0.83
N ARG A 112 10.21 19.17 -0.47
CA ARG A 112 9.02 19.50 -1.23
C ARG A 112 8.64 18.36 -2.16
N ASP A 113 7.33 18.17 -2.33
CA ASP A 113 6.81 17.25 -3.33
C ASP A 113 6.95 17.81 -4.76
N GLY A 114 6.63 17.00 -5.77
CA GLY A 114 6.67 17.43 -7.18
C GLY A 114 5.75 18.60 -7.53
N ARG A 115 4.91 19.07 -6.58
CA ARG A 115 4.06 20.26 -6.70
C ARG A 115 4.56 21.43 -5.82
N GLY A 116 5.76 21.32 -5.23
CA GLY A 116 6.39 22.34 -4.41
C GLY A 116 5.82 22.46 -2.98
N ARG A 117 4.98 21.52 -2.52
CA ARG A 117 4.37 21.53 -1.18
C ARG A 117 5.23 20.77 -0.18
N PRO A 118 5.28 21.18 1.10
CA PRO A 118 5.98 20.42 2.12
C PRO A 118 5.20 19.13 2.43
N PRO A 119 5.82 17.93 2.32
CA PRO A 119 5.18 16.69 2.74
C PRO A 119 5.20 16.56 4.28
N PRO A 120 4.42 15.62 4.85
CA PRO A 120 4.49 15.30 6.28
C PRO A 120 5.89 14.90 6.70
N VAL A 121 6.25 15.22 7.94
CA VAL A 121 7.57 14.95 8.50
C VAL A 121 7.42 14.26 9.85
N TRP A 122 8.14 13.16 10.04
CA TRP A 122 8.40 12.58 11.35
C TRP A 122 9.90 12.67 11.65
N HIS A 123 10.27 12.57 12.93
CA HIS A 123 11.65 12.74 13.38
C HIS A 123 12.07 11.68 14.38
N GLY A 124 13.38 11.49 14.51
CA GLY A 124 13.98 10.58 15.48
C GLY A 124 13.94 9.13 15.04
N CYS A 125 14.22 8.24 15.98
CA CYS A 125 14.28 6.81 15.76
C CYS A 125 13.04 6.12 16.32
N ARG A 126 12.59 5.05 15.63
CA ARG A 126 11.46 4.22 16.04
C ARG A 126 11.81 2.75 15.82
N LEU A 127 11.60 1.94 16.84
CA LEU A 127 11.60 0.49 16.69
C LEU A 127 10.33 0.07 15.95
N ILE A 128 10.44 -0.76 14.92
CA ILE A 128 9.29 -1.36 14.26
C ILE A 128 8.68 -2.38 15.21
N ALA A 129 7.46 -2.12 15.65
CA ALA A 129 6.73 -2.96 16.56
C ALA A 129 6.23 -4.24 15.89
N ASP A 130 5.88 -5.25 16.69
CA ASP A 130 5.18 -6.43 16.19
C ASP A 130 3.85 -6.00 15.53
N GLY A 131 3.63 -6.51 14.31
CA GLY A 131 2.45 -6.16 13.52
C GLY A 131 2.59 -4.90 12.66
N ASP A 132 3.75 -4.22 12.68
CA ASP A 132 4.05 -3.08 11.81
C ASP A 132 5.03 -3.46 10.69
N VAL A 133 5.10 -2.59 9.67
CA VAL A 133 6.03 -2.70 8.56
C VAL A 133 6.44 -1.30 8.09
N PHE A 134 7.71 -1.14 7.74
CA PHE A 134 8.17 0.08 7.08
C PHE A 134 8.37 -0.18 5.59
N VAL A 135 7.71 0.63 4.77
CA VAL A 135 7.72 0.49 3.31
C VAL A 135 8.30 1.72 2.64
N MET A 136 9.20 1.51 1.69
CA MET A 136 9.86 2.59 0.96
C MET A 136 10.34 2.11 -0.41
N ASN A 137 10.09 2.89 -1.44
CA ASN A 137 10.67 2.67 -2.77
C ASN A 137 11.99 3.47 -2.87
N TRP A 138 13.06 2.93 -2.31
CA TRP A 138 14.38 3.61 -2.24
C TRP A 138 14.98 3.97 -3.60
N GLN A 139 14.56 3.27 -4.66
CA GLN A 139 15.00 3.52 -6.03
C GLN A 139 14.31 4.73 -6.68
N SER A 140 13.24 5.25 -6.07
CA SER A 140 12.47 6.39 -6.58
C SER A 140 12.49 7.52 -5.56
N THR A 141 13.07 8.66 -5.94
CA THR A 141 13.10 9.88 -5.12
C THR A 141 11.71 10.49 -4.95
N ASP A 142 10.85 10.34 -5.96
CA ASP A 142 9.51 10.96 -6.02
C ASP A 142 8.42 10.09 -5.39
N SER A 143 8.79 8.94 -4.82
CA SER A 143 7.81 8.06 -4.17
C SER A 143 7.34 8.65 -2.85
N PHE A 144 6.02 8.83 -2.70
CA PHE A 144 5.41 9.13 -1.41
C PHE A 144 5.23 7.83 -0.63
N ASP A 145 6.01 7.63 0.42
CA ASP A 145 6.11 6.38 1.18
C ASP A 145 6.50 6.61 2.64
N GLY A 146 7.00 5.58 3.32
CA GLY A 146 7.37 5.62 4.74
C GLY A 146 8.33 6.74 5.12
N ARG A 147 9.05 7.32 4.17
CA ARG A 147 9.84 8.55 4.40
C ARG A 147 8.99 9.67 4.98
N TYR A 148 7.70 9.69 4.65
CA TYR A 148 6.78 10.78 5.00
C TYR A 148 5.75 10.37 6.05
N PHE A 149 5.22 9.15 5.99
CA PHE A 149 4.17 8.71 6.91
C PHE A 149 4.65 7.73 8.01
N GLY A 150 5.92 7.26 7.94
CA GLY A 150 6.45 6.31 8.92
C GLY A 150 6.00 4.86 8.68
N PRO A 151 6.06 4.01 9.74
CA PRO A 151 5.59 2.63 9.67
C PRO A 151 4.08 2.55 9.52
N LEU A 152 3.60 1.45 8.94
CA LEU A 152 2.19 1.13 8.78
C LEU A 152 1.90 -0.22 9.42
N PRO A 153 0.64 -0.49 9.83
CA PRO A 153 0.23 -1.83 10.22
C PRO A 153 0.50 -2.85 9.10
N ALA A 154 1.08 -3.99 9.40
CA ALA A 154 1.31 -5.05 8.43
C ALA A 154 0.01 -5.57 7.81
N SER A 155 -1.13 -5.44 8.52
CA SER A 155 -2.48 -5.71 8.01
C SER A 155 -2.89 -4.82 6.84
N ALA A 156 -2.22 -3.68 6.63
CA ALA A 156 -2.42 -2.83 5.46
C ALA A 156 -1.85 -3.46 4.17
N VAL A 157 -0.98 -4.47 4.28
CA VAL A 157 -0.44 -5.21 3.13
C VAL A 157 -1.48 -6.22 2.64
N ILE A 158 -2.03 -5.98 1.45
CA ILE A 158 -3.11 -6.80 0.86
C ILE A 158 -2.60 -7.89 -0.09
N GLY A 159 -1.31 -7.89 -0.42
CA GLY A 159 -0.73 -8.90 -1.29
C GLY A 159 0.71 -8.59 -1.69
N ARG A 160 1.46 -9.63 -2.08
CA ARG A 160 2.74 -9.50 -2.75
C ARG A 160 2.50 -9.19 -4.22
N ALA A 161 3.13 -8.15 -4.74
CA ALA A 161 2.98 -7.74 -6.13
C ALA A 161 4.09 -8.35 -7.00
N VAL A 162 3.70 -9.12 -8.00
CA VAL A 162 4.61 -9.76 -8.95
C VAL A 162 4.34 -9.16 -10.33
N PRO A 163 5.35 -8.62 -11.03
CA PRO A 163 5.16 -8.08 -12.36
C PRO A 163 4.67 -9.16 -13.33
N VAL A 164 3.66 -8.83 -14.13
CA VAL A 164 3.17 -9.64 -15.25
C VAL A 164 3.67 -9.04 -16.55
N TRP A 165 3.61 -7.72 -16.63
CA TRP A 165 4.14 -6.92 -17.72
C TRP A 165 4.52 -5.54 -17.19
N THR A 166 5.70 -5.04 -17.56
CA THR A 166 6.16 -3.70 -17.19
C THR A 166 6.74 -2.96 -18.40
N LYS A 167 6.56 -1.64 -18.39
CA LYS A 167 7.16 -0.79 -19.43
C LYS A 167 8.66 -0.66 -19.15
N GLY A 168 9.49 -1.15 -20.08
CA GLY A 168 10.95 -1.04 -20.00
C GLY A 168 11.69 -2.37 -19.74
N GLU A 169 10.98 -3.50 -19.70
CA GLU A 169 11.52 -4.86 -19.83
C GLU A 169 11.24 -5.43 -21.21
#